data_ac2b8af0590439333876ba2c576c4445
#
_entry.id   ac2b8af0590439333876ba2c576c4445
#
_cell.length_a   1.000
_cell.length_b   1.000
_cell.length_c   1.000
_cell.angle_alpha   90.00
_cell.angle_beta   90.00
_cell.angle_gamma   90.00
#
_symmetry.space_group_name_H-M   'P 1'
#
loop_
_entity.id
_entity.type
_entity.pdbx_description
1 polymer ?
#
loop_
_entity_poly.entity_id
_entity_poly.type
_entity_poly.pdbx_seq_one_letter_code
_entity_poly.pdbx_strand_id
1 'polypeptide(L)'
;MKTALVTGGSRGIGSAIALGLGKNFHVVVGYANSEDKANDVVQEIVAAGGSASTVQIDISNAESVDNAFSTVEKEYNSVDVLINNAGVTQDNILPRMKEAEWLEVIQTNLTGSFYTSQRAIKLMMKNKWGRIVFISSVVGLSGNQGQANYAASKAGLIGLAK
;
A
#
# COMPACT_ATOMS: atom_id res chain seq x y z
N MET A 1 0.66 10.69 -18.76
CA MET A 1 0.86 9.29 -18.30
C MET A 1 -0.02 9.09 -17.08
N LYS A 2 -0.60 7.91 -16.88
CA LYS A 2 -1.37 7.60 -15.65
C LYS A 2 -0.44 7.35 -14.48
N THR A 3 -0.89 7.66 -13.25
CA THR A 3 -0.10 7.55 -12.03
C THR A 3 -0.51 6.32 -11.21
N ALA A 4 0.48 5.52 -10.81
CA ALA A 4 0.31 4.38 -9.93
C ALA A 4 0.99 4.62 -8.58
N LEU A 5 0.24 4.57 -7.48
CA LEU A 5 0.79 4.63 -6.12
C LEU A 5 0.92 3.21 -5.56
N VAL A 6 2.13 2.85 -5.12
CA VAL A 6 2.42 1.55 -4.49
C VAL A 6 2.78 1.77 -3.02
N THR A 7 1.89 1.41 -2.10
CA THR A 7 2.19 1.51 -0.67
C THR A 7 3.18 0.41 -0.25
N GLY A 8 4.14 0.74 0.60
CA GLY A 8 5.21 -0.20 0.96
C GLY A 8 6.07 -0.61 -0.24
N GLY A 9 6.27 0.31 -1.19
CA GLY A 9 6.96 0.06 -2.46
C GLY A 9 8.49 0.00 -2.36
N SER A 10 9.07 0.25 -1.20
CA SER A 10 10.54 0.35 -1.04
C SER A 10 11.28 -0.99 -1.02
N ARG A 11 10.58 -2.12 -0.91
CA ARG A 11 11.20 -3.46 -0.85
C ARG A 11 10.21 -4.58 -1.19
N GLY A 12 10.74 -5.78 -1.41
CA GLY A 12 9.98 -7.03 -1.53
C GLY A 12 8.95 -7.00 -2.66
N ILE A 13 7.73 -7.46 -2.36
CA ILE A 13 6.64 -7.51 -3.34
C ILE A 13 6.31 -6.12 -3.88
N GLY A 14 6.28 -5.11 -3.01
CA GLY A 14 5.98 -3.73 -3.41
C GLY A 14 6.98 -3.16 -4.41
N SER A 15 8.29 -3.36 -4.20
CA SER A 15 9.31 -2.90 -5.16
C SER A 15 9.23 -3.66 -6.49
N ALA A 16 8.99 -4.98 -6.46
CA ALA A 16 8.81 -5.75 -7.68
C ALA A 16 7.59 -5.28 -8.50
N ILE A 17 6.48 -4.95 -7.83
CA ILE A 17 5.29 -4.37 -8.48
C ILE A 17 5.63 -2.99 -9.06
N ALA A 18 6.31 -2.13 -8.29
CA ALA A 18 6.70 -0.79 -8.74
C ALA A 18 7.57 -0.84 -10.01
N LEU A 19 8.58 -1.71 -10.03
CA LEU A 19 9.43 -1.96 -11.21
C LEU A 19 8.61 -2.44 -12.42
N GLY A 20 7.69 -3.38 -12.20
CA GLY A 20 6.83 -3.91 -13.27
C GLY A 20 5.89 -2.86 -13.88
N LEU A 21 5.42 -1.89 -13.08
CA LEU A 21 4.54 -0.82 -13.53
C LEU A 21 5.28 0.34 -14.21
N GLY A 22 6.57 0.51 -13.97
CA GLY A 22 7.36 1.66 -14.41
C GLY A 22 7.38 1.92 -15.90
N LYS A 23 7.13 0.89 -16.73
CA LYS A 23 7.07 1.04 -18.21
C LYS A 23 5.79 1.73 -18.71
N ASN A 24 4.69 1.62 -17.96
CA ASN A 24 3.37 2.01 -18.43
C ASN A 24 2.75 3.15 -17.59
N PHE A 25 3.30 3.41 -16.40
CA PHE A 25 2.79 4.37 -15.45
C PHE A 25 3.92 5.26 -14.90
N HIS A 26 3.58 6.47 -14.49
CA HIS A 26 4.40 7.16 -13.50
C HIS A 26 4.17 6.47 -12.15
N VAL A 27 5.22 5.90 -11.57
CA VAL A 27 5.12 5.13 -10.32
C VAL A 27 5.51 5.99 -9.13
N VAL A 28 4.59 6.17 -8.21
CA VAL A 28 4.88 6.79 -6.90
C VAL A 28 5.16 5.68 -5.89
N VAL A 29 6.41 5.59 -5.47
CA VAL A 29 6.88 4.59 -4.49
C VAL A 29 6.58 5.10 -3.08
N GLY A 30 5.53 4.58 -2.45
CA GLY A 30 5.16 4.92 -1.08
C GLY A 30 6.02 4.20 -0.05
N TYR A 31 6.57 4.93 0.92
CA TYR A 31 7.39 4.40 2.02
C TYR A 31 6.99 5.05 3.35
N ALA A 32 7.15 4.33 4.46
CA ALA A 32 6.96 4.89 5.80
C ALA A 32 8.27 5.46 6.37
N ASN A 33 9.32 4.64 6.46
CA ASN A 33 10.57 4.97 7.14
C ASN A 33 11.83 4.79 6.27
N SER A 34 11.75 4.09 5.13
CA SER A 34 12.93 3.71 4.34
C SER A 34 13.01 4.52 3.04
N GLU A 35 13.30 5.82 3.17
CA GLU A 35 13.43 6.73 2.04
C GLU A 35 14.52 6.30 1.06
N ASP A 36 15.71 5.96 1.57
CA ASP A 36 16.83 5.53 0.73
C ASP A 36 16.46 4.34 -0.15
N LYS A 37 15.80 3.32 0.41
CA LYS A 37 15.35 2.15 -0.36
C LYS A 37 14.25 2.50 -1.37
N ALA A 38 13.38 3.45 -1.06
CA ALA A 38 12.39 3.92 -2.01
C ALA A 38 13.05 4.65 -3.18
N ASN A 39 14.08 5.46 -2.90
CA ASN A 39 14.87 6.14 -3.92
C ASN A 39 15.65 5.16 -4.79
N ASP A 40 16.20 4.07 -4.24
CA ASP A 40 16.85 3.01 -5.01
C ASP A 40 15.87 2.42 -6.05
N VAL A 41 14.64 2.11 -5.65
CA VAL A 41 13.60 1.60 -6.56
C VAL A 41 13.27 2.63 -7.66
N VAL A 42 13.18 3.91 -7.31
CA VAL A 42 12.96 4.99 -8.29
C VAL A 42 14.10 5.03 -9.30
N GLN A 43 15.36 4.95 -8.84
CA GLN A 43 16.53 4.95 -9.73
C GLN A 43 16.52 3.75 -10.70
N GLU A 44 16.16 2.56 -10.21
CA GLU A 44 16.03 1.38 -11.06
C GLU A 44 14.95 1.56 -12.15
N ILE A 45 13.79 2.11 -11.79
CA ILE A 45 12.71 2.40 -12.75
C ILE A 45 13.17 3.40 -13.81
N VAL A 46 13.83 4.47 -13.40
CA VAL A 46 14.33 5.52 -14.30
C VAL A 46 15.45 4.98 -15.20
N ALA A 47 16.36 4.20 -14.64
CA ALA A 47 17.43 3.55 -15.42
C ALA A 47 16.88 2.58 -16.48
N ALA A 48 15.72 1.95 -16.23
CA ALA A 48 15.00 1.12 -17.19
C ALA A 48 14.16 1.91 -18.21
N GLY A 49 14.26 3.25 -18.21
CA GLY A 49 13.52 4.13 -19.12
C GLY A 49 12.09 4.45 -18.68
N GLY A 50 11.74 4.13 -17.43
CA GLY A 50 10.45 4.45 -16.82
C GLY A 50 10.41 5.83 -16.14
N SER A 51 9.31 6.10 -15.43
CA SER A 51 9.12 7.34 -14.68
C SER A 51 8.64 7.00 -13.26
N ALA A 52 9.31 7.55 -12.25
CA ALA A 52 8.94 7.30 -10.86
C ALA A 52 9.36 8.46 -9.94
N SER A 53 8.72 8.51 -8.79
CA SER A 53 9.02 9.39 -7.65
C SER A 53 8.74 8.67 -6.34
N THR A 54 9.07 9.28 -5.21
CA THR A 54 8.78 8.77 -3.88
C THR A 54 7.73 9.62 -3.18
N VAL A 55 6.99 9.03 -2.24
CA VAL A 55 6.18 9.75 -1.27
C VAL A 55 6.24 9.09 0.09
N GLN A 56 6.44 9.88 1.14
CA GLN A 56 6.34 9.36 2.49
C GLN A 56 4.86 9.16 2.85
N ILE A 57 4.53 7.96 3.30
CA ILE A 57 3.16 7.59 3.69
C ILE A 57 3.18 6.50 4.76
N ASP A 58 2.71 6.84 5.96
CA ASP A 58 2.35 5.87 6.99
C ASP A 58 0.85 5.57 6.85
N ILE A 59 0.53 4.40 6.31
CA ILE A 59 -0.87 4.04 6.05
C ILE A 59 -1.68 3.81 7.33
N SER A 60 -1.03 3.58 8.48
CA SER A 60 -1.73 3.44 9.77
C SER A 60 -2.28 4.77 10.30
N ASN A 61 -1.84 5.89 9.74
CA ASN A 61 -2.19 7.25 10.14
C ASN A 61 -2.98 7.97 9.02
N ALA A 62 -4.24 8.30 9.30
CA ALA A 62 -5.13 8.94 8.32
C ALA A 62 -4.60 10.30 7.83
N GLU A 63 -3.97 11.10 8.71
CA GLU A 63 -3.39 12.40 8.34
C GLU A 63 -2.18 12.22 7.40
N SER A 64 -1.32 11.25 7.68
CA SER A 64 -0.20 10.90 6.79
C SER A 64 -0.70 10.49 5.40
N VAL A 65 -1.78 9.70 5.35
CA VAL A 65 -2.41 9.30 4.09
C VAL A 65 -2.95 10.54 3.35
N ASP A 66 -3.66 11.42 4.03
CA ASP A 66 -4.21 12.64 3.42
C ASP A 66 -3.12 13.55 2.86
N ASN A 67 -2.03 13.74 3.59
CA ASN A 67 -0.89 14.55 3.17
C ASN A 67 -0.18 13.94 1.93
N ALA A 68 0.07 12.63 1.96
CA ALA A 68 0.68 11.93 0.83
C ALA A 68 -0.17 12.02 -0.45
N PHE A 69 -1.47 11.76 -0.34
CA PHE A 69 -2.38 11.87 -1.48
C PHE A 69 -2.49 13.30 -2.01
N SER A 70 -2.48 14.30 -1.12
CA SER A 70 -2.50 15.72 -1.51
C SER A 70 -1.23 16.10 -2.28
N THR A 71 -0.07 15.59 -1.88
CA THR A 71 1.20 15.78 -2.59
C THR A 71 1.12 15.16 -3.98
N VAL A 72 0.68 13.90 -4.09
CA VAL A 72 0.56 13.20 -5.38
C VAL A 72 -0.47 13.89 -6.29
N GLU A 73 -1.62 14.31 -5.74
CA GLU A 73 -2.64 15.02 -6.52
C GLU A 73 -2.11 16.36 -7.06
N LYS A 74 -1.35 17.11 -6.25
CA LYS A 74 -0.75 18.37 -6.66
C LYS A 74 0.27 18.22 -7.79
N GLU A 75 1.08 17.16 -7.75
CA GLU A 75 2.16 16.93 -8.71
C GLU A 75 1.70 16.23 -9.99
N TYR A 76 0.77 15.27 -9.86
CA TYR A 76 0.38 14.36 -10.96
C TYR A 76 -1.11 14.41 -11.29
N ASN A 77 -1.91 15.24 -10.60
CA ASN A 77 -3.36 15.43 -10.75
C ASN A 77 -4.22 14.22 -10.36
N SER A 78 -3.66 13.02 -10.21
CA SER A 78 -4.44 11.81 -9.94
C SER A 78 -3.61 10.70 -9.31
N VAL A 79 -4.31 9.78 -8.67
CA VAL A 79 -3.88 8.39 -8.44
C VAL A 79 -4.83 7.51 -9.24
N ASP A 80 -4.36 7.01 -10.37
CA ASP A 80 -5.17 6.17 -11.28
C ASP A 80 -5.13 4.71 -10.87
N VAL A 81 -4.00 4.23 -10.38
CA VAL A 81 -3.81 2.87 -9.86
C VAL A 81 -3.32 2.96 -8.42
N LEU A 82 -3.97 2.26 -7.52
CA LEU A 82 -3.52 2.09 -6.14
C LEU A 82 -3.20 0.63 -5.87
N ILE A 83 -1.98 0.36 -5.41
CA ILE A 83 -1.56 -0.95 -4.92
C ILE A 83 -1.43 -0.88 -3.40
N ASN A 84 -2.40 -1.45 -2.72
CA ASN A 84 -2.39 -1.66 -1.27
C ASN A 84 -1.51 -2.87 -0.94
N ASN A 85 -0.21 -2.63 -0.78
CA ASN A 85 0.78 -3.67 -0.50
C ASN A 85 1.38 -3.53 0.91
N ALA A 86 1.47 -2.33 1.47
CA ALA A 86 2.04 -2.13 2.81
C ALA A 86 1.32 -2.99 3.85
N GLY A 87 2.09 -3.57 4.76
CA GLY A 87 1.58 -4.39 5.84
C GLY A 87 2.66 -4.82 6.80
N VAL A 88 2.23 -5.21 8.00
CA VAL A 88 3.08 -5.69 9.09
C VAL A 88 2.56 -7.01 9.63
N THR A 89 3.43 -7.72 10.35
CA THR A 89 3.08 -8.92 11.12
C THR A 89 3.50 -8.72 12.57
N GLN A 90 2.71 -9.27 13.50
CA GLN A 90 3.03 -9.36 14.93
C GLN A 90 2.57 -10.75 15.39
N ASP A 91 3.43 -11.73 15.13
CA ASP A 91 3.08 -13.15 15.32
C ASP A 91 3.13 -13.52 16.79
N ASN A 92 2.03 -14.09 17.28
CA ASN A 92 1.92 -14.66 18.61
C ASN A 92 0.76 -15.68 18.65
N ILE A 93 0.86 -16.70 19.48
CA ILE A 93 -0.27 -17.63 19.68
C ILE A 93 -1.44 -16.89 20.33
N LEU A 94 -2.65 -17.19 19.91
CA LEU A 94 -3.85 -16.45 20.31
C LEU A 94 -4.00 -16.26 21.84
N PRO A 95 -3.76 -17.27 22.70
CA PRO A 95 -3.83 -17.09 24.16
C PRO A 95 -2.82 -16.10 24.76
N ARG A 96 -1.75 -15.77 24.03
CA ARG A 96 -0.68 -14.83 24.45
C ARG A 96 -0.66 -13.55 23.64
N MET A 97 -1.45 -13.46 22.57
CA MET A 97 -1.50 -12.28 21.72
C MET A 97 -2.00 -11.08 22.52
N LYS A 98 -1.20 -10.02 22.55
CA LYS A 98 -1.57 -8.77 23.23
C LYS A 98 -2.51 -7.97 22.36
N GLU A 99 -3.37 -7.18 22.99
CA GLU A 99 -4.26 -6.25 22.30
C GLU A 99 -3.48 -5.30 21.37
N ALA A 100 -2.32 -4.81 21.80
CA ALA A 100 -1.47 -3.95 20.98
C ALA A 100 -0.98 -4.65 19.70
N GLU A 101 -0.60 -5.93 19.76
CA GLU A 101 -0.17 -6.73 18.60
C GLU A 101 -1.33 -6.95 17.62
N TRP A 102 -2.54 -7.16 18.14
CA TRP A 102 -3.75 -7.25 17.34
C TRP A 102 -4.07 -5.91 16.66
N LEU A 103 -4.14 -4.83 17.44
CA LEU A 103 -4.51 -3.51 16.94
C LEU A 103 -3.52 -2.97 15.91
N GLU A 104 -2.21 -3.14 16.11
CA GLU A 104 -1.19 -2.70 15.15
C GLU A 104 -1.37 -3.34 13.77
N VAL A 105 -1.59 -4.66 13.74
CA VAL A 105 -1.76 -5.39 12.48
C VAL A 105 -3.07 -5.02 11.79
N ILE A 106 -4.18 -4.95 12.52
CA ILE A 106 -5.47 -4.53 11.96
C ILE A 106 -5.42 -3.08 11.47
N GLN A 107 -4.86 -2.17 12.28
CA GLN A 107 -4.75 -0.76 11.95
C GLN A 107 -3.93 -0.54 10.68
N THR A 108 -2.78 -1.19 10.57
CA THR A 108 -1.90 -1.02 9.41
C THR A 108 -2.47 -1.73 8.19
N ASN A 109 -2.71 -3.03 8.28
CA ASN A 109 -3.00 -3.85 7.10
C ASN A 109 -4.40 -3.60 6.53
N LEU A 110 -5.41 -3.46 7.39
CA LEU A 110 -6.82 -3.34 6.98
C LEU A 110 -7.30 -1.90 7.02
N THR A 111 -7.22 -1.22 8.16
CA THR A 111 -7.68 0.16 8.30
C THR A 111 -6.88 1.11 7.42
N GLY A 112 -5.55 0.91 7.33
CA GLY A 112 -4.69 1.69 6.44
C GLY A 112 -5.05 1.53 4.96
N SER A 113 -5.36 0.29 4.54
CA SER A 113 -5.84 0.04 3.18
C SER A 113 -7.22 0.65 2.91
N PHE A 114 -8.07 0.77 3.93
CA PHE A 114 -9.32 1.51 3.83
C PHE A 114 -9.06 3.01 3.62
N TYR A 115 -8.17 3.64 4.39
CA TYR A 115 -7.85 5.06 4.26
C TYR A 115 -7.31 5.40 2.87
N THR A 116 -6.33 4.63 2.39
CA THR A 116 -5.73 4.84 1.05
C THR A 116 -6.76 4.63 -0.06
N SER A 117 -7.61 3.61 0.05
CA SER A 117 -8.67 3.34 -0.91
C SER A 117 -9.72 4.45 -0.94
N GLN A 118 -10.13 4.95 0.22
CA GLN A 118 -11.09 6.06 0.31
C GLN A 118 -10.57 7.32 -0.38
N ARG A 119 -9.29 7.64 -0.22
CA ARG A 119 -8.65 8.79 -0.88
C ARG A 119 -8.51 8.56 -2.39
N ALA A 120 -8.07 7.38 -2.81
CA ALA A 120 -7.91 7.05 -4.22
C ALA A 120 -9.25 7.08 -4.97
N ILE A 121 -10.32 6.48 -4.39
CA ILE A 121 -11.64 6.45 -5.02
C ILE A 121 -12.15 7.86 -5.32
N LYS A 122 -11.95 8.84 -4.44
CA LYS A 122 -12.36 10.24 -4.70
C LYS A 122 -11.72 10.80 -5.97
N LEU A 123 -10.43 10.54 -6.19
CA LEU A 123 -9.70 10.96 -7.39
C LEU A 123 -10.13 10.17 -8.63
N MET A 124 -10.27 8.86 -8.48
CA MET A 124 -10.70 7.95 -9.57
C MET A 124 -12.11 8.26 -10.05
N MET A 125 -13.03 8.61 -9.15
CA MET A 125 -14.40 9.02 -9.51
C MET A 125 -14.40 10.32 -10.33
N LYS A 126 -13.59 11.30 -9.94
CA LYS A 126 -13.43 12.56 -10.68
C LYS A 126 -12.97 12.31 -12.13
N ASN A 127 -12.06 11.36 -12.31
CA ASN A 127 -11.51 11.00 -13.62
C ASN A 127 -12.30 9.90 -14.34
N LYS A 128 -13.37 9.35 -13.73
CA LYS A 128 -14.18 8.25 -14.23
C LYS A 128 -13.36 7.01 -14.62
N TRP A 129 -12.21 6.83 -13.98
CA TRP A 129 -11.32 5.69 -14.19
C TRP A 129 -10.45 5.44 -12.97
N GLY A 130 -10.21 4.17 -12.64
CA GLY A 130 -9.28 3.76 -11.59
C GLY A 130 -9.20 2.24 -11.43
N ARG A 131 -8.14 1.80 -10.77
CA ARG A 131 -7.94 0.40 -10.36
C ARG A 131 -7.32 0.36 -8.98
N ILE A 132 -7.89 -0.44 -8.10
CA ILE A 132 -7.36 -0.70 -6.77
C ILE A 132 -7.03 -2.19 -6.66
N VAL A 133 -5.81 -2.49 -6.24
CA VAL A 133 -5.34 -3.86 -6.01
C VAL A 133 -4.96 -3.99 -4.54
N PHE A 134 -5.41 -5.06 -3.91
CA PHE A 134 -5.06 -5.41 -2.53
C PHE A 134 -4.15 -6.63 -2.53
N ILE A 135 -2.98 -6.53 -1.91
CA ILE A 135 -2.09 -7.68 -1.71
C ILE A 135 -2.54 -8.41 -0.44
N SER A 136 -3.38 -9.41 -0.64
CA SER A 136 -3.85 -10.29 0.43
C SER A 136 -2.82 -11.40 0.70
N SER A 137 -3.25 -12.51 1.27
CA SER A 137 -2.41 -13.67 1.58
C SER A 137 -3.26 -14.94 1.57
N VAL A 138 -2.64 -16.06 1.25
CA VAL A 138 -3.25 -17.40 1.46
C VAL A 138 -3.63 -17.60 2.93
N VAL A 139 -2.88 -17.00 3.87
CA VAL A 139 -3.19 -17.00 5.30
C VAL A 139 -4.53 -16.35 5.62
N GLY A 140 -4.98 -15.39 4.83
CA GLY A 140 -6.33 -14.80 4.94
C GLY A 140 -7.45 -15.77 4.55
N LEU A 141 -7.14 -16.84 3.82
CA LEU A 141 -8.10 -17.87 3.42
C LEU A 141 -8.05 -19.10 4.34
N SER A 142 -6.83 -19.58 4.64
CA SER A 142 -6.63 -20.82 5.38
C SER A 142 -6.37 -20.62 6.88
N GLY A 143 -6.02 -19.40 7.30
CA GLY A 143 -5.45 -19.15 8.62
C GLY A 143 -4.01 -19.70 8.75
N ASN A 144 -3.35 -19.34 9.83
CA ASN A 144 -2.07 -19.91 10.24
C ASN A 144 -1.91 -19.77 11.75
N GLN A 145 -1.35 -20.80 12.39
CA GLN A 145 -1.08 -20.74 13.83
C GLN A 145 -0.14 -19.59 14.16
N GLY A 146 -0.46 -18.81 15.20
CA GLY A 146 0.32 -17.63 15.59
C GLY A 146 0.06 -16.37 14.77
N GLN A 147 -0.85 -16.40 13.79
CA GLN A 147 -1.15 -15.26 12.90
C GLN A 147 -2.63 -14.89 12.86
N ALA A 148 -3.34 -15.01 13.98
CA ALA A 148 -4.77 -14.69 14.03
C ALA A 148 -5.07 -13.23 13.59
N ASN A 149 -4.27 -12.26 14.04
CA ASN A 149 -4.36 -10.87 13.65
C ASN A 149 -4.06 -10.65 12.15
N TYR A 150 -2.97 -11.23 11.66
CA TYR A 150 -2.57 -11.13 10.26
C TYR A 150 -3.60 -11.80 9.33
N ALA A 151 -4.04 -13.02 9.66
CA ALA A 151 -5.07 -13.74 8.92
C ALA A 151 -6.38 -12.94 8.85
N ALA A 152 -6.84 -12.39 9.98
CA ALA A 152 -8.03 -11.55 10.04
C ALA A 152 -7.87 -10.29 9.15
N SER A 153 -6.71 -9.61 9.21
CA SER A 153 -6.45 -8.43 8.39
C SER A 153 -6.47 -8.74 6.88
N LYS A 154 -5.84 -9.85 6.48
CA LYS A 154 -5.76 -10.25 5.06
C LYS A 154 -7.09 -10.81 4.52
N ALA A 155 -7.88 -11.48 5.36
CA ALA A 155 -9.26 -11.86 5.03
C ALA A 155 -10.16 -10.61 4.88
N GLY A 156 -10.00 -9.62 5.76
CA GLY A 156 -10.71 -8.34 5.68
C GLY A 156 -10.46 -7.58 4.37
N LEU A 157 -9.24 -7.65 3.81
CA LEU A 157 -8.94 -7.05 2.50
C LEU A 157 -9.77 -7.66 1.37
N ILE A 158 -10.08 -8.96 1.43
CA ILE A 158 -10.92 -9.63 0.42
C ILE A 158 -12.35 -9.08 0.50
N GLY A 159 -12.88 -8.87 1.71
CA GLY A 159 -14.18 -8.21 1.90
C GLY A 159 -14.18 -6.75 1.44
N LEU A 160 -13.12 -6.00 1.73
CA LEU A 160 -12.99 -4.61 1.32
C LEU A 160 -12.90 -4.44 -0.20
N ALA A 161 -12.33 -5.42 -0.91
CA ALA A 161 -12.17 -5.40 -2.36
C ALA A 161 -13.49 -5.58 -3.12
N LYS A 162 -14.49 -6.22 -2.51
CA LYS A 162 -15.83 -6.47 -3.10
C LYS A 162 -16.77 -5.30 -2.94
#